data_e9c22089420d4e8a1060eb55ae9c01bf
#
_entry.id   e9c22089420d4e8a1060eb55ae9c01bf
#
_cell.length_a   1.000
_cell.length_b   1.000
_cell.length_c   1.000
_cell.angle_alpha   90.00
_cell.angle_beta   90.00
_cell.angle_gamma   90.00
#
_symmetry.space_group_name_H-M   'P 1'
#
loop_
_entity.id
_entity.type
_entity.pdbx_description
1 polymer ?
#
loop_
_entity_poly.entity_id
_entity_poly.type
_entity_poly.pdbx_seq_one_letter_code
_entity_poly.pdbx_strand_id
1 'polypeptide(L)'
;SKNNSSGSVSPYQAYIDAVISEVYELTGKDPYSQGMRIYTCMNKNVQLTMDSIQEERYEGIEFPDDEFELASIAINNATGEVVGILGGRNYASGGSLLLNHATEQKKQPGSAIKPILDYVLAFENLGWSTSHVMVDKPIVYDGTSIVIANANGQYRGEVTLKDALGNSLNTTAIQALQQVINTKGREYVVKYLNDMGIDISLEDF
;
A
#
# COMPACT_ATOMS: atom_id res chain seq x y z
N SER A 1 -36.74 21.17 -18.28
CA SER A 1 -36.98 20.03 -17.38
C SER A 1 -35.61 19.45 -17.00
N LYS A 2 -35.18 19.69 -15.77
CA LYS A 2 -33.97 19.10 -15.20
C LYS A 2 -34.33 17.63 -14.88
N ASN A 3 -33.84 16.70 -15.67
CA ASN A 3 -33.82 15.31 -15.26
C ASN A 3 -32.75 15.16 -14.16
N ASN A 4 -33.19 15.18 -12.91
CA ASN A 4 -32.45 14.56 -11.83
C ASN A 4 -32.54 13.04 -12.04
N SER A 5 -31.61 12.49 -12.82
CA SER A 5 -31.29 11.08 -12.67
C SER A 5 -30.55 10.96 -11.33
N SER A 6 -31.29 10.60 -10.29
CA SER A 6 -30.70 9.97 -9.12
C SER A 6 -30.04 8.69 -9.64
N GLY A 7 -28.76 8.78 -9.99
CA GLY A 7 -27.98 7.64 -10.41
C GLY A 7 -28.05 6.59 -9.30
N SER A 8 -28.60 5.42 -9.59
CA SER A 8 -28.49 4.29 -8.68
C SER A 8 -27.01 3.98 -8.54
N VAL A 9 -26.48 4.18 -7.35
CA VAL A 9 -25.11 3.87 -7.02
C VAL A 9 -24.88 2.38 -7.25
N SER A 10 -23.88 2.05 -8.06
CA SER A 10 -23.51 0.65 -8.29
C SER A 10 -22.82 0.09 -7.06
N PRO A 11 -23.19 -1.10 -6.59
CA PRO A 11 -22.49 -1.75 -5.48
C PRO A 11 -21.01 -2.04 -5.76
N TYR A 12 -20.54 -1.87 -6.98
CA TYR A 12 -19.14 -2.13 -7.38
C TYR A 12 -18.41 -0.86 -7.79
N GLN A 13 -18.88 0.31 -7.35
CA GLN A 13 -18.47 1.58 -7.92
C GLN A 13 -16.95 1.82 -7.82
N ALA A 14 -16.33 1.54 -6.69
CA ALA A 14 -14.87 1.73 -6.53
C ALA A 14 -14.06 0.89 -7.53
N TYR A 15 -14.50 -0.34 -7.80
CA TYR A 15 -13.87 -1.20 -8.79
C TYR A 15 -14.15 -0.72 -10.22
N ILE A 16 -15.38 -0.31 -10.51
CA ILE A 16 -15.76 0.21 -11.83
C ILE A 16 -14.96 1.45 -12.19
N ASP A 17 -14.82 2.40 -11.26
CA ASP A 17 -14.06 3.63 -11.49
C ASP A 17 -12.58 3.36 -11.76
N ALA A 18 -11.97 2.43 -11.02
CA ALA A 18 -10.60 1.99 -11.27
C ALA A 18 -10.45 1.35 -12.67
N VAL A 19 -11.40 0.51 -13.08
CA VAL A 19 -11.41 -0.10 -14.44
C VAL A 19 -11.53 0.96 -15.52
N ILE A 20 -12.38 1.98 -15.33
CA ILE A 20 -12.55 3.08 -16.30
C ILE A 20 -11.26 3.85 -16.45
N SER A 21 -10.60 4.18 -15.33
CA SER A 21 -9.32 4.88 -15.33
C SER A 21 -8.25 4.07 -16.07
N GLU A 22 -8.11 2.79 -15.78
CA GLU A 22 -7.15 1.89 -16.45
C GLU A 22 -7.42 1.78 -17.95
N VAL A 23 -8.69 1.61 -18.36
CA VAL A 23 -9.04 1.54 -19.80
C VAL A 23 -8.70 2.86 -20.51
N TYR A 24 -8.94 4.00 -19.85
CA TYR A 24 -8.56 5.29 -20.42
C TYR A 24 -7.04 5.42 -20.56
N GLU A 25 -6.27 5.03 -19.55
CA GLU A 25 -4.80 5.04 -19.60
C GLU A 25 -4.25 4.14 -20.72
N LEU A 26 -4.80 2.93 -20.86
CA LEU A 26 -4.35 1.96 -21.85
C LEU A 26 -4.74 2.31 -23.29
N THR A 27 -5.88 2.96 -23.49
CA THR A 27 -6.48 3.12 -24.83
C THR A 27 -6.62 4.58 -25.28
N GLY A 28 -6.55 5.55 -24.36
CA GLY A 28 -6.86 6.96 -24.61
C GLY A 28 -8.35 7.19 -24.90
N LYS A 29 -9.24 6.23 -24.62
CA LYS A 29 -10.66 6.30 -24.97
C LYS A 29 -11.52 6.20 -23.72
N ASP A 30 -12.55 7.02 -23.65
CA ASP A 30 -13.56 6.96 -22.61
C ASP A 30 -14.55 5.79 -22.88
N PRO A 31 -14.60 4.79 -21.97
CA PRO A 31 -15.47 3.64 -22.12
C PRO A 31 -16.96 3.98 -22.22
N TYR A 32 -17.42 5.05 -21.59
CA TYR A 32 -18.81 5.48 -21.63
C TYR A 32 -19.23 6.01 -22.99
N SER A 33 -18.31 6.66 -23.69
CA SER A 33 -18.59 7.24 -25.01
C SER A 33 -18.41 6.26 -26.16
N GLN A 34 -17.64 5.17 -25.97
CA GLN A 34 -17.23 4.26 -27.05
C GLN A 34 -18.03 2.93 -27.09
N GLY A 35 -18.91 2.67 -26.13
CA GLY A 35 -19.71 1.44 -26.09
C GLY A 35 -18.87 0.16 -25.98
N MET A 36 -17.84 0.16 -25.14
CA MET A 36 -16.91 -0.94 -24.98
C MET A 36 -17.52 -2.10 -24.18
N ARG A 37 -17.03 -3.32 -24.47
CA ARG A 37 -17.18 -4.48 -23.58
C ARG A 37 -15.86 -4.70 -22.87
N ILE A 38 -15.89 -4.59 -21.55
CA ILE A 38 -14.70 -4.70 -20.71
C ILE A 38 -14.84 -5.96 -19.84
N TYR A 39 -13.84 -6.83 -19.93
CA TYR A 39 -13.75 -8.04 -19.11
C TYR A 39 -12.76 -7.78 -18.00
N THR A 40 -13.16 -8.02 -16.76
CA THR A 40 -12.36 -7.72 -15.57
C THR A 40 -12.13 -8.97 -14.75
N CYS A 41 -11.15 -8.92 -13.85
CA CYS A 41 -10.81 -9.98 -12.90
C CYS A 41 -11.62 -9.88 -11.59
N MET A 42 -12.62 -9.00 -11.52
CA MET A 42 -13.42 -8.80 -10.31
C MET A 42 -14.07 -10.09 -9.82
N ASN A 43 -13.81 -10.42 -8.56
CA ASN A 43 -14.58 -11.44 -7.87
C ASN A 43 -15.80 -10.79 -7.19
N LYS A 44 -16.98 -11.09 -7.68
CA LYS A 44 -18.22 -10.49 -7.19
C LYS A 44 -18.42 -10.64 -5.68
N ASN A 45 -18.11 -11.81 -5.13
CA ASN A 45 -18.33 -12.07 -3.70
C ASN A 45 -17.31 -11.28 -2.85
N VAL A 46 -16.06 -11.22 -3.29
CA VAL A 46 -15.01 -10.40 -2.62
C VAL A 46 -15.44 -8.94 -2.64
N GLN A 47 -15.81 -8.40 -3.80
CA GLN A 47 -16.24 -7.01 -3.94
C GLN A 47 -17.46 -6.66 -3.09
N LEU A 48 -18.48 -7.52 -3.08
CA LEU A 48 -19.67 -7.31 -2.23
C LEU A 48 -19.33 -7.32 -0.74
N THR A 49 -18.38 -8.16 -0.32
CA THR A 49 -17.90 -8.14 1.06
C THR A 49 -17.18 -6.84 1.38
N MET A 50 -16.30 -6.38 0.49
CA MET A 50 -15.59 -5.11 0.65
C MET A 50 -16.57 -3.93 0.67
N ASP A 51 -17.56 -3.90 -0.21
CA ASP A 51 -18.63 -2.89 -0.22
C ASP A 51 -19.43 -2.90 1.10
N SER A 52 -19.69 -4.08 1.65
CA SER A 52 -20.42 -4.18 2.94
C SER A 52 -19.59 -3.69 4.13
N ILE A 53 -18.26 -3.84 4.07
CA ILE A 53 -17.36 -3.30 5.09
C ILE A 53 -17.33 -1.78 5.02
N GLN A 54 -17.12 -1.20 3.83
CA GLN A 54 -17.03 0.26 3.68
C GLN A 54 -18.32 1.01 4.06
N GLU A 55 -19.45 0.33 4.01
CA GLU A 55 -20.76 0.89 4.35
C GLU A 55 -21.24 0.48 5.76
N GLU A 56 -20.37 -0.07 6.59
CA GLU A 56 -20.68 -0.54 7.96
C GLU A 56 -21.84 -1.55 8.04
N ARG A 57 -22.04 -2.32 6.97
CA ARG A 57 -23.07 -3.37 6.90
C ARG A 57 -22.53 -4.77 7.22
N TYR A 58 -21.20 -4.89 7.41
CA TYR A 58 -20.59 -6.18 7.73
C TYR A 58 -20.60 -6.39 9.26
N GLU A 59 -21.16 -7.53 9.69
CA GLU A 59 -21.30 -7.86 11.10
C GLU A 59 -19.93 -7.87 11.82
N GLY A 60 -19.84 -7.19 12.95
CA GLY A 60 -18.64 -7.13 13.78
C GLY A 60 -17.60 -6.08 13.38
N ILE A 61 -17.88 -5.26 12.36
CA ILE A 61 -17.07 -4.11 11.99
C ILE A 61 -17.83 -2.83 12.33
N GLU A 62 -17.24 -2.04 13.22
CA GLU A 62 -17.72 -0.70 13.60
C GLU A 62 -16.55 0.27 13.45
N PHE A 63 -16.80 1.43 12.85
CA PHE A 63 -15.77 2.47 12.73
C PHE A 63 -15.79 3.36 13.98
N PRO A 64 -14.61 3.88 14.39
CA PRO A 64 -14.51 4.64 15.64
C PRO A 64 -15.29 5.95 15.62
N ASP A 65 -15.43 6.58 14.46
CA ASP A 65 -16.14 7.85 14.24
C ASP A 65 -16.47 8.06 12.75
N ASP A 66 -17.13 9.17 12.45
CA ASP A 66 -17.56 9.52 11.09
C ASP A 66 -16.41 10.06 10.21
N GLU A 67 -15.27 10.40 10.79
CA GLU A 67 -14.08 10.88 10.05
C GLU A 67 -13.12 9.76 9.68
N PHE A 68 -13.34 8.55 10.23
CA PHE A 68 -12.50 7.38 9.93
C PHE A 68 -12.64 6.97 8.47
N GLU A 69 -11.53 6.90 7.77
CA GLU A 69 -11.44 6.46 6.39
C GLU A 69 -10.61 5.17 6.27
N LEU A 70 -11.03 4.32 5.37
CA LEU A 70 -10.26 3.14 5.00
C LEU A 70 -10.31 2.90 3.51
N ALA A 71 -9.24 2.30 3.01
CA ALA A 71 -9.16 1.82 1.64
C ALA A 71 -8.39 0.50 1.60
N SER A 72 -8.73 -0.37 0.68
CA SER A 72 -8.09 -1.68 0.57
C SER A 72 -8.17 -2.23 -0.84
N ILE A 73 -7.21 -3.08 -1.19
CA ILE A 73 -7.18 -3.83 -2.44
C ILE A 73 -7.07 -5.32 -2.10
N ALA A 74 -7.91 -6.13 -2.73
CA ALA A 74 -7.82 -7.58 -2.66
C ALA A 74 -7.16 -8.12 -3.94
N ILE A 75 -6.09 -8.89 -3.77
CA ILE A 75 -5.30 -9.45 -4.87
C ILE A 75 -5.37 -10.98 -4.79
N ASN A 76 -5.57 -11.63 -5.94
CA ASN A 76 -5.43 -13.06 -6.07
C ASN A 76 -3.92 -13.41 -6.10
N ASN A 77 -3.41 -14.01 -5.03
CA ASN A 77 -1.99 -14.32 -4.89
C ASN A 77 -1.44 -15.29 -5.96
N ALA A 78 -2.31 -16.09 -6.58
CA ALA A 78 -1.88 -17.03 -7.62
C ALA A 78 -1.69 -16.37 -8.98
N THR A 79 -2.43 -15.28 -9.26
CA THR A 79 -2.44 -14.63 -10.58
C THR A 79 -1.94 -13.19 -10.56
N GLY A 80 -1.89 -12.54 -9.39
CA GLY A 80 -1.56 -11.11 -9.25
C GLY A 80 -2.73 -10.18 -9.60
N GLU A 81 -3.90 -10.73 -9.97
CA GLU A 81 -5.07 -9.95 -10.39
C GLU A 81 -5.73 -9.25 -9.21
N VAL A 82 -6.13 -7.99 -9.41
CA VAL A 82 -6.96 -7.26 -8.46
C VAL A 82 -8.40 -7.76 -8.58
N VAL A 83 -8.90 -8.41 -7.54
CA VAL A 83 -10.22 -9.04 -7.50
C VAL A 83 -11.27 -8.27 -6.71
N GLY A 84 -10.86 -7.22 -5.99
CA GLY A 84 -11.74 -6.33 -5.24
C GLY A 84 -11.04 -5.04 -4.82
N ILE A 85 -11.80 -3.95 -4.73
CA ILE A 85 -11.32 -2.63 -4.32
C ILE A 85 -12.33 -2.01 -3.36
N LEU A 86 -11.84 -1.58 -2.20
CA LEU A 86 -12.54 -0.72 -1.24
C LEU A 86 -11.93 0.66 -1.38
N GLY A 87 -12.67 1.59 -1.97
CA GLY A 87 -12.13 2.91 -2.36
C GLY A 87 -12.21 3.99 -1.28
N GLY A 88 -13.00 3.76 -0.25
CA GLY A 88 -13.24 4.71 0.84
C GLY A 88 -14.59 4.47 1.49
N ARG A 89 -14.76 5.00 2.69
CA ARG A 89 -16.02 4.91 3.41
C ARG A 89 -17.13 5.61 2.63
N ASN A 90 -18.29 4.97 2.53
CA ASN A 90 -19.44 5.50 1.78
C ASN A 90 -19.17 5.84 0.30
N TYR A 91 -18.12 5.27 -0.28
CA TYR A 91 -17.74 5.53 -1.67
C TYR A 91 -18.94 5.36 -2.62
N ALA A 92 -19.69 4.29 -2.45
CA ALA A 92 -20.83 3.96 -3.29
C ALA A 92 -22.01 4.96 -3.13
N SER A 93 -22.18 5.59 -1.98
CA SER A 93 -23.27 6.55 -1.72
C SER A 93 -22.98 7.98 -2.16
N GLY A 94 -21.72 8.32 -2.42
CA GLY A 94 -21.27 9.65 -2.79
C GLY A 94 -21.38 10.00 -4.28
N GLY A 95 -21.64 9.03 -5.16
CA GLY A 95 -21.67 9.22 -6.62
C GLY A 95 -20.61 8.42 -7.36
N SER A 96 -20.36 8.77 -8.62
CA SER A 96 -19.29 8.18 -9.43
C SER A 96 -18.06 9.09 -9.49
N LEU A 97 -16.88 8.52 -9.76
CA LEU A 97 -15.61 9.24 -9.90
C LEU A 97 -15.22 10.06 -8.66
N LEU A 98 -15.50 9.54 -7.49
CA LEU A 98 -14.97 10.05 -6.23
C LEU A 98 -13.48 9.67 -6.10
N LEU A 99 -12.76 10.36 -5.20
CA LEU A 99 -11.39 9.99 -4.89
C LEU A 99 -11.32 8.56 -4.36
N ASN A 100 -10.73 7.67 -5.16
CA ASN A 100 -10.49 6.30 -4.76
C ASN A 100 -9.20 6.24 -3.93
N HIS A 101 -9.36 6.22 -2.61
CA HIS A 101 -8.22 6.23 -1.68
C HIS A 101 -7.30 5.01 -1.84
N ALA A 102 -7.80 3.92 -2.43
CA ALA A 102 -6.99 2.72 -2.66
C ALA A 102 -6.07 2.84 -3.89
N THR A 103 -6.48 3.58 -4.92
CA THR A 103 -5.78 3.62 -6.22
C THR A 103 -5.22 4.99 -6.58
N GLU A 104 -5.77 6.08 -6.03
CA GLU A 104 -5.41 7.45 -6.43
C GLU A 104 -4.67 8.23 -5.34
N GLN A 105 -4.82 7.83 -4.06
CA GLN A 105 -4.22 8.56 -2.97
C GLN A 105 -2.78 8.11 -2.70
N LYS A 106 -1.82 9.03 -2.84
CA LYS A 106 -0.44 8.81 -2.40
C LYS A 106 -0.30 9.21 -0.93
N LYS A 107 0.13 8.25 -0.10
CA LYS A 107 0.44 8.47 1.32
C LYS A 107 1.81 7.89 1.66
N GLN A 108 2.46 8.47 2.67
CA GLN A 108 3.68 7.88 3.22
C GLN A 108 3.34 6.51 3.83
N PRO A 109 4.04 5.45 3.45
CA PRO A 109 3.76 4.09 3.92
C PRO A 109 4.12 3.89 5.40
N GLY A 110 4.96 4.76 5.97
CA GLY A 110 5.48 4.60 7.32
C GLY A 110 6.15 3.24 7.48
N SER A 111 5.98 2.62 8.64
CA SER A 111 6.59 1.32 8.95
C SER A 111 6.06 0.14 8.11
N ALA A 112 4.97 0.32 7.36
CA ALA A 112 4.48 -0.73 6.47
C ALA A 112 5.45 -1.04 5.32
N ILE A 113 6.38 -0.14 4.99
CA ILE A 113 7.40 -0.35 3.97
C ILE A 113 8.55 -1.28 4.43
N LYS A 114 8.78 -1.39 5.75
CA LYS A 114 9.95 -2.10 6.31
C LYS A 114 10.12 -3.54 5.79
N PRO A 115 9.09 -4.37 5.67
CA PRO A 115 9.26 -5.70 5.10
C PRO A 115 9.86 -5.68 3.70
N ILE A 116 9.45 -4.73 2.86
CA ILE A 116 9.82 -4.65 1.45
C ILE A 116 11.17 -3.94 1.27
N LEU A 117 11.32 -2.76 1.86
CA LEU A 117 12.50 -1.92 1.66
C LEU A 117 13.71 -2.40 2.46
N ASP A 118 13.52 -2.73 3.73
CA ASP A 118 14.65 -2.98 4.63
C ASP A 118 15.01 -4.47 4.70
N TYR A 119 14.03 -5.33 4.96
CA TYR A 119 14.33 -6.72 5.34
C TYR A 119 14.39 -7.70 4.19
N VAL A 120 13.48 -7.62 3.21
CA VAL A 120 13.53 -8.51 2.02
C VAL A 120 14.82 -8.30 1.25
N LEU A 121 15.25 -7.05 1.05
CA LEU A 121 16.51 -6.74 0.40
C LEU A 121 17.71 -7.33 1.16
N ALA A 122 17.68 -7.31 2.50
CA ALA A 122 18.72 -7.91 3.33
C ALA A 122 18.73 -9.44 3.21
N PHE A 123 17.57 -10.09 3.17
CA PHE A 123 17.47 -11.53 2.95
C PHE A 123 18.03 -11.94 1.58
N GLU A 124 17.66 -11.24 0.52
CA GLU A 124 18.10 -11.56 -0.84
C GLU A 124 19.57 -11.27 -1.10
N ASN A 125 20.13 -10.22 -0.50
CA ASN A 125 21.45 -9.72 -0.89
C ASN A 125 22.55 -9.96 0.13
N LEU A 126 22.21 -10.15 1.41
CA LEU A 126 23.18 -10.31 2.48
C LEU A 126 23.20 -11.73 3.05
N GLY A 127 22.34 -12.63 2.55
CA GLY A 127 22.19 -13.99 3.07
C GLY A 127 21.66 -14.04 4.51
N TRP A 128 20.98 -12.99 4.94
CA TRP A 128 20.40 -12.94 6.26
C TRP A 128 19.16 -13.82 6.36
N SER A 129 18.78 -14.14 7.59
CA SER A 129 17.56 -14.89 7.90
C SER A 129 16.81 -14.19 9.03
N THR A 130 15.63 -14.67 9.35
CA THR A 130 14.84 -14.15 10.48
C THR A 130 15.55 -14.28 11.83
N SER A 131 16.54 -15.18 11.95
CA SER A 131 17.37 -15.37 13.14
C SER A 131 18.65 -14.52 13.15
N HIS A 132 18.93 -13.75 12.09
CA HIS A 132 20.07 -12.82 12.08
C HIS A 132 19.95 -11.82 13.23
N VAL A 133 21.05 -11.67 13.99
CA VAL A 133 21.08 -10.78 15.17
C VAL A 133 21.62 -9.41 14.79
N MET A 134 20.89 -8.39 15.21
CA MET A 134 21.28 -6.98 15.09
C MET A 134 21.29 -6.31 16.46
N VAL A 135 21.93 -5.16 16.55
CA VAL A 135 21.95 -4.39 17.81
C VAL A 135 21.01 -3.18 17.66
N ASP A 136 19.91 -3.22 18.39
CA ASP A 136 18.99 -2.07 18.53
C ASP A 136 19.59 -1.06 19.51
N LYS A 137 20.09 0.04 18.96
CA LYS A 137 20.75 1.14 19.68
C LYS A 137 20.51 2.47 18.95
N PRO A 138 20.68 3.62 19.62
CA PRO A 138 20.70 4.90 18.91
C PRO A 138 21.71 4.87 17.76
N ILE A 139 21.28 5.33 16.60
CA ILE A 139 22.14 5.51 15.43
C ILE A 139 22.03 6.94 14.92
N VAL A 140 23.12 7.47 14.40
CA VAL A 140 23.10 8.76 13.71
C VAL A 140 22.98 8.49 12.22
N TYR A 141 22.06 9.20 11.57
CA TYR A 141 21.93 9.10 10.12
C TYR A 141 23.19 9.67 9.44
N ASP A 142 23.78 8.88 8.55
CA ASP A 142 25.05 9.22 7.91
C ASP A 142 25.05 10.62 7.28
N GLY A 143 26.09 11.38 7.59
CA GLY A 143 26.25 12.75 7.10
C GLY A 143 25.41 13.82 7.81
N THR A 144 24.69 13.46 8.87
CA THR A 144 23.83 14.37 9.62
C THR A 144 24.09 14.29 11.13
N SER A 145 23.44 15.16 11.91
CA SER A 145 23.35 15.06 13.37
C SER A 145 22.03 14.43 13.85
N ILE A 146 21.23 13.90 12.92
CA ILE A 146 19.91 13.36 13.23
C ILE A 146 20.07 11.99 13.88
N VAL A 147 19.61 11.87 15.13
CA VAL A 147 19.54 10.59 15.83
C VAL A 147 18.25 9.88 15.49
N ILE A 148 18.39 8.66 15.00
CA ILE A 148 17.26 7.78 14.72
C ILE A 148 16.93 7.01 16.00
N ALA A 149 15.67 7.09 16.39
CA ALA A 149 15.14 6.43 17.56
C ALA A 149 13.94 5.53 17.21
N ASN A 150 13.67 4.54 18.06
CA ASN A 150 12.44 3.80 18.01
C ASN A 150 11.26 4.68 18.44
N ALA A 151 10.04 4.36 18.04
CA ALA A 151 8.85 5.16 18.30
C ALA A 151 8.60 5.41 19.80
N ASN A 152 8.99 4.47 20.66
CA ASN A 152 8.87 4.60 22.12
C ASN A 152 10.14 5.17 22.80
N GLY A 153 11.17 5.53 22.04
CA GLY A 153 12.43 6.05 22.56
C GLY A 153 13.29 5.03 23.31
N GLN A 154 12.93 3.73 23.29
CA GLN A 154 13.64 2.66 23.98
C GLN A 154 14.44 1.79 23.02
N TYR A 155 15.50 1.19 23.54
CA TYR A 155 16.38 0.29 22.80
C TYR A 155 16.51 -1.04 23.54
N ARG A 156 16.64 -2.13 22.77
CA ARG A 156 16.57 -3.52 23.28
C ARG A 156 17.94 -4.21 23.28
N GLY A 157 18.98 -3.60 22.70
CA GLY A 157 20.25 -4.27 22.51
C GLY A 157 20.20 -5.33 21.41
N GLU A 158 20.75 -6.52 21.66
CA GLU A 158 20.72 -7.60 20.68
C GLU A 158 19.30 -8.13 20.47
N VAL A 159 18.87 -8.14 19.21
CA VAL A 159 17.55 -8.62 18.79
C VAL A 159 17.67 -9.42 17.49
N THR A 160 16.80 -10.42 17.30
CA THR A 160 16.69 -11.09 16.01
C THR A 160 15.94 -10.20 14.99
N LEU A 161 16.13 -10.42 13.69
CA LEU A 161 15.34 -9.73 12.66
C LEU A 161 13.84 -9.98 12.83
N LYS A 162 13.45 -11.20 13.25
CA LYS A 162 12.05 -11.51 13.56
C LYS A 162 11.50 -10.58 14.64
N ASP A 163 12.24 -10.41 15.73
CA ASP A 163 11.83 -9.55 16.85
C ASP A 163 11.89 -8.06 16.44
N ALA A 164 12.90 -7.67 15.67
CA ALA A 164 13.06 -6.33 15.17
C ALA A 164 11.87 -5.89 14.30
N LEU A 165 11.46 -6.72 13.34
CA LEU A 165 10.30 -6.45 12.50
C LEU A 165 8.99 -6.54 13.30
N GLY A 166 8.83 -7.55 14.14
CA GLY A 166 7.63 -7.74 14.96
C GLY A 166 7.37 -6.59 15.93
N ASN A 167 8.43 -5.90 16.38
CA ASN A 167 8.34 -4.70 17.22
C ASN A 167 8.50 -3.39 16.43
N SER A 168 8.58 -3.48 15.11
CA SER A 168 8.71 -2.33 14.22
C SER A 168 9.85 -1.38 14.59
N LEU A 169 11.01 -1.93 14.96
CA LEU A 169 12.16 -1.13 15.37
C LEU A 169 12.71 -0.32 14.18
N ASN A 170 12.95 0.97 14.39
CA ASN A 170 13.44 1.86 13.33
C ASN A 170 14.95 1.70 13.12
N THR A 171 15.69 1.56 14.23
CA THR A 171 17.16 1.52 14.18
C THR A 171 17.69 0.31 13.43
N THR A 172 17.09 -0.85 13.63
CA THR A 172 17.46 -2.09 12.93
C THR A 172 17.05 -2.07 11.46
N ALA A 173 15.89 -1.48 11.13
CA ALA A 173 15.43 -1.33 9.76
C ALA A 173 16.42 -0.50 8.94
N ILE A 174 16.80 0.69 9.43
CA ILE A 174 17.78 1.56 8.76
C ILE A 174 19.16 0.92 8.68
N GLN A 175 19.60 0.20 9.72
CA GLN A 175 20.86 -0.54 9.66
C GLN A 175 20.83 -1.62 8.56
N ALA A 176 19.73 -2.33 8.42
CA ALA A 176 19.57 -3.35 7.37
C ALA A 176 19.64 -2.73 5.98
N LEU A 177 18.88 -1.66 5.72
CA LEU A 177 18.93 -0.93 4.46
C LEU A 177 20.34 -0.37 4.17
N GLN A 178 20.99 0.24 5.16
CA GLN A 178 22.34 0.76 5.00
C GLN A 178 23.36 -0.33 4.61
N GLN A 179 23.23 -1.53 5.16
CA GLN A 179 24.07 -2.67 4.79
C GLN A 179 23.84 -3.10 3.33
N VAL A 180 22.59 -3.10 2.87
CA VAL A 180 22.24 -3.38 1.47
C VAL A 180 22.83 -2.30 0.56
N ILE A 181 22.66 -1.03 0.90
CA ILE A 181 23.22 0.10 0.14
C ILE A 181 24.75 0.02 0.07
N ASN A 182 25.42 -0.28 1.17
CA ASN A 182 26.87 -0.44 1.21
C ASN A 182 27.36 -1.59 0.32
N THR A 183 26.53 -2.62 0.12
CA THR A 183 26.90 -3.82 -0.66
C THR A 183 26.54 -3.69 -2.14
N LYS A 184 25.40 -3.07 -2.45
CA LYS A 184 24.79 -3.06 -3.81
C LYS A 184 24.69 -1.66 -4.44
N GLY A 185 24.80 -0.60 -3.64
CA GLY A 185 24.55 0.77 -4.07
C GLY A 185 23.10 1.21 -3.97
N ARG A 186 22.88 2.53 -3.96
CA ARG A 186 21.54 3.15 -3.92
C ARG A 186 20.74 2.87 -5.19
N GLU A 187 21.41 2.90 -6.33
CA GLU A 187 20.80 2.63 -7.65
C GLU A 187 20.14 1.25 -7.70
N TYR A 188 20.74 0.26 -7.04
CA TYR A 188 20.15 -1.07 -6.95
C TYR A 188 18.84 -1.05 -6.17
N VAL A 189 18.77 -0.35 -5.05
CA VAL A 189 17.57 -0.23 -4.21
C VAL A 189 16.48 0.51 -4.96
N VAL A 190 16.80 1.63 -5.62
CA VAL A 190 15.85 2.39 -6.46
C VAL A 190 15.29 1.51 -7.57
N LYS A 191 16.17 0.81 -8.30
CA LYS A 191 15.72 -0.10 -9.36
C LYS A 191 14.80 -1.20 -8.83
N TYR A 192 15.15 -1.82 -7.71
CA TYR A 192 14.37 -2.89 -7.09
C TYR A 192 12.95 -2.42 -6.75
N LEU A 193 12.81 -1.24 -6.15
CA LEU A 193 11.50 -0.67 -5.81
C LEU A 193 10.71 -0.27 -7.06
N ASN A 194 11.36 0.32 -8.05
CA ASN A 194 10.71 0.67 -9.32
C ASN A 194 10.23 -0.58 -10.08
N ASP A 195 11.00 -1.67 -10.07
CA ASP A 195 10.59 -2.95 -10.67
C ASP A 195 9.33 -3.55 -9.96
N MET A 196 9.07 -3.18 -8.71
CA MET A 196 7.86 -3.55 -7.98
C MET A 196 6.71 -2.53 -8.14
N GLY A 197 6.89 -1.47 -8.94
CA GLY A 197 5.89 -0.43 -9.15
C GLY A 197 5.89 0.68 -8.08
N ILE A 198 6.91 0.73 -7.22
CA ILE A 198 7.09 1.82 -6.25
C ILE A 198 8.00 2.87 -6.89
N ASP A 199 7.39 3.94 -7.40
CA ASP A 199 8.08 5.01 -8.11
C ASP A 199 8.87 5.89 -7.14
N ILE A 200 10.18 5.71 -7.14
CA ILE A 200 11.15 6.50 -6.37
C ILE A 200 12.38 6.83 -7.21
N SER A 201 13.11 7.85 -6.78
CA SER A 201 14.35 8.31 -7.39
C SER A 201 15.54 8.28 -6.42
N LEU A 202 16.73 8.55 -6.91
CA LEU A 202 17.94 8.69 -6.05
C LEU A 202 17.86 9.90 -5.10
N GLU A 203 16.99 10.87 -5.41
CA GLU A 203 16.79 12.07 -4.58
C GLU A 203 15.96 11.76 -3.32
N ASP A 204 15.28 10.61 -3.29
CA ASP A 204 14.47 10.14 -2.15
C ASP A 204 15.33 9.43 -1.08
N PHE A 205 16.63 9.23 -1.34
CA PHE A 205 17.63 8.62 -0.48
C PHE A 205 18.68 9.68 -0.09
#